data_6f303bfd4849b24d2ae284f905ee9e1f
#
_entry.id   6f303bfd4849b24d2ae284f905ee9e1f
#
_cell.length_a   1.000
_cell.length_b   1.000
_cell.length_c   1.000
_cell.angle_alpha   90.00
_cell.angle_beta   90.00
_cell.angle_gamma   90.00
#
_symmetry.space_group_name_H-M   'P 1'
#
loop_
_entity.id
_entity.type
_entity.pdbx_description
1 polymer ?
#
loop_
_entity_poly.entity_id
_entity_poly.type
_entity_poly.pdbx_seq_one_letter_code
_entity_poly.pdbx_strand_id
1 'polypeptide(L)'
;SLYILIQKTMSFNLELIKFRELQTTMEDGKRFYKTPDGDSYPSVTSVTDILAKDGILAWRQRIGEEKADQITKAATSRGNEVHRLAELYLKNELFSQENLFDEPKSNSYQMFESLSEVLDQNVGMVRAIEAPLYSHNLRVGGRVDLIAEWESELAVIDFKTSSKPKKEQWIDNYFMQSSAYAQMFEELTEITVNKIVIAVALENLGTQVFIKRPADYIQQFIDLRKTYDIINTDSRD
;
A
#
# COMPACT_ATOMS: atom_id res chain seq x y z
N SER A 1 34.58 16.15 -15.51
CA SER A 1 33.72 16.53 -14.40
C SER A 1 33.25 15.25 -13.73
N LEU A 2 33.85 14.96 -12.61
CA LEU A 2 33.63 13.79 -11.77
C LEU A 2 32.28 13.94 -11.08
N TYR A 3 31.17 13.71 -11.74
CA TYR A 3 30.01 13.16 -11.12
C TYR A 3 30.25 11.66 -10.95
N ILE A 4 31.21 11.38 -10.09
CA ILE A 4 31.21 10.10 -9.42
C ILE A 4 29.84 10.06 -8.74
N LEU A 5 28.99 9.25 -9.32
CA LEU A 5 28.02 8.47 -8.65
C LEU A 5 28.55 8.13 -7.26
N ILE A 6 28.24 8.93 -6.29
CA ILE A 6 28.04 8.39 -4.97
C ILE A 6 26.75 7.60 -5.14
N GLN A 7 26.83 6.44 -5.73
CA GLN A 7 25.94 5.35 -5.38
C GLN A 7 26.06 5.25 -3.89
N LYS A 8 25.21 5.97 -3.22
CA LYS A 8 24.96 5.78 -1.82
C LYS A 8 24.36 4.38 -1.77
N THR A 9 25.23 3.39 -1.64
CA THR A 9 24.85 2.04 -1.26
C THR A 9 24.32 2.12 0.17
N MET A 10 23.23 2.82 0.36
CA MET A 10 22.44 2.69 1.55
C MET A 10 21.67 1.38 1.37
N SER A 11 22.23 0.31 1.90
CA SER A 11 21.47 -0.90 2.10
C SER A 11 20.57 -0.67 3.31
N PHE A 12 19.29 -1.02 3.19
CA PHE A 12 18.40 -1.06 4.32
C PHE A 12 18.82 -2.18 5.27
N ASN A 13 18.63 -1.95 6.56
CA ASN A 13 18.86 -2.98 7.57
C ASN A 13 17.62 -3.89 7.62
N LEU A 14 17.77 -5.14 7.18
CA LEU A 14 16.68 -6.11 7.09
C LEU A 14 16.74 -7.09 8.27
N GLU A 15 15.74 -7.01 9.15
CA GLU A 15 15.45 -8.01 10.17
C GLU A 15 14.04 -8.55 9.95
N LEU A 16 13.86 -9.23 8.82
CA LEU A 16 12.55 -9.65 8.33
C LEU A 16 11.93 -10.74 9.20
N ILE A 17 10.69 -10.54 9.58
CA ILE A 17 9.84 -11.56 10.17
C ILE A 17 9.30 -12.42 9.03
N LYS A 18 9.37 -13.75 9.21
CA LYS A 18 8.85 -14.67 8.22
C LYS A 18 7.36 -14.90 8.42
N PHE A 19 6.55 -14.50 7.45
CA PHE A 19 5.12 -14.78 7.40
C PHE A 19 4.83 -15.95 6.48
N ARG A 20 3.77 -16.70 6.82
CA ARG A 20 3.29 -17.78 5.97
C ARG A 20 2.51 -17.20 4.79
N GLU A 21 2.84 -17.63 3.57
CA GLU A 21 2.08 -17.23 2.39
C GLU A 21 0.61 -17.69 2.50
N LEU A 22 -0.29 -16.82 2.04
CA LEU A 22 -1.73 -17.07 2.03
C LEU A 22 -2.21 -17.31 0.60
N GLN A 23 -3.05 -18.30 0.43
CA GLN A 23 -3.75 -18.50 -0.84
C GLN A 23 -4.78 -17.40 -1.03
N THR A 24 -4.93 -16.94 -2.26
CA THR A 24 -5.93 -15.94 -2.65
C THR A 24 -6.88 -16.50 -3.70
N THR A 25 -8.13 -16.08 -3.62
CA THR A 25 -9.16 -16.37 -4.64
C THR A 25 -9.83 -15.08 -5.08
N MET A 26 -10.41 -15.10 -6.27
CA MET A 26 -11.22 -14.01 -6.80
C MET A 26 -12.66 -14.49 -6.92
N GLU A 27 -13.58 -13.81 -6.26
CA GLU A 27 -15.02 -14.08 -6.31
C GLU A 27 -15.74 -12.76 -6.62
N ASP A 28 -16.50 -12.70 -7.70
CA ASP A 28 -17.23 -11.51 -8.15
C ASP A 28 -16.34 -10.23 -8.20
N GLY A 29 -15.11 -10.39 -8.68
CA GLY A 29 -14.14 -9.29 -8.78
C GLY A 29 -13.51 -8.85 -7.46
N LYS A 30 -13.79 -9.55 -6.36
CA LYS A 30 -13.25 -9.28 -5.02
C LYS A 30 -12.22 -10.33 -4.61
N ARG A 31 -11.15 -9.89 -3.99
CA ARG A 31 -10.09 -10.80 -3.51
C ARG A 31 -10.40 -11.30 -2.10
N PHE A 32 -10.22 -12.61 -1.91
CA PHE A 32 -10.29 -13.29 -0.62
C PHE A 32 -8.97 -13.93 -0.29
N TYR A 33 -8.64 -13.96 0.99
CA TYR A 33 -7.45 -14.61 1.55
C TYR A 33 -7.87 -15.81 2.38
N LYS A 34 -7.24 -16.96 2.13
CA LYS A 34 -7.46 -18.18 2.92
C LYS A 34 -6.44 -18.24 4.04
N THR A 35 -6.93 -18.28 5.28
CA THR A 35 -6.08 -18.41 6.46
C THR A 35 -5.53 -19.85 6.60
N PRO A 36 -4.48 -20.06 7.39
CA PRO A 36 -3.98 -21.40 7.68
C PRO A 36 -5.02 -22.33 8.31
N ASP A 37 -6.00 -21.76 9.03
CA ASP A 37 -7.09 -22.50 9.67
C ASP A 37 -8.24 -22.84 8.70
N GLY A 38 -8.16 -22.38 7.46
CA GLY A 38 -9.14 -22.65 6.43
C GLY A 38 -10.25 -21.62 6.27
N ASP A 39 -10.27 -20.57 7.08
CA ASP A 39 -11.21 -19.45 6.91
C ASP A 39 -10.88 -18.66 5.65
N SER A 40 -11.91 -18.10 5.03
CA SER A 40 -11.78 -17.22 3.87
C SER A 40 -12.27 -15.81 4.23
N TYR A 41 -11.37 -14.84 4.14
CA TYR A 41 -11.67 -13.45 4.48
C TYR A 41 -11.49 -12.52 3.29
N PRO A 42 -12.34 -11.50 3.15
CA PRO A 42 -12.14 -10.46 2.13
C PRO A 42 -10.83 -9.71 2.37
N SER A 43 -10.26 -9.16 1.30
CA SER A 43 -9.11 -8.26 1.43
C SER A 43 -9.47 -6.98 2.15
N VAL A 44 -8.50 -6.40 2.86
CA VAL A 44 -8.64 -5.06 3.48
C VAL A 44 -9.09 -4.04 2.45
N THR A 45 -8.53 -4.06 1.25
CA THR A 45 -8.86 -3.12 0.17
C THR A 45 -10.30 -3.30 -0.34
N SER A 46 -10.81 -4.53 -0.40
CA SER A 46 -12.24 -4.76 -0.74
C SER A 46 -13.18 -4.09 0.25
N VAL A 47 -12.81 -4.04 1.52
CA VAL A 47 -13.58 -3.34 2.56
C VAL A 47 -13.50 -1.82 2.38
N THR A 48 -12.32 -1.27 2.22
CA THR A 48 -12.13 0.19 2.09
C THR A 48 -12.63 0.74 0.75
N ASP A 49 -12.70 -0.08 -0.28
CA ASP A 49 -13.22 0.31 -1.60
C ASP A 49 -14.70 0.71 -1.58
N ILE A 50 -15.45 0.29 -0.54
CA ILE A 50 -16.84 0.73 -0.35
C ILE A 50 -16.94 2.25 -0.31
N LEU A 51 -15.99 2.93 0.33
CA LEU A 51 -15.99 4.39 0.48
C LEU A 51 -15.79 5.13 -0.85
N ALA A 52 -15.11 4.52 -1.80
CA ALA A 52 -14.83 5.13 -3.09
C ALA A 52 -15.87 4.81 -4.18
N LYS A 53 -16.73 3.82 -3.96
CA LYS A 53 -17.61 3.25 -4.99
C LYS A 53 -18.49 4.29 -5.68
N ASP A 54 -19.21 5.10 -4.93
CA ASP A 54 -20.14 6.09 -5.49
C ASP A 54 -19.40 7.19 -6.26
N GLY A 55 -18.27 7.65 -5.73
CA GLY A 55 -17.42 8.64 -6.40
C GLY A 55 -16.84 8.12 -7.71
N ILE A 56 -16.42 6.85 -7.75
CA ILE A 56 -15.91 6.21 -8.96
C ILE A 56 -17.03 6.09 -9.99
N LEU A 57 -18.22 5.66 -9.60
CA LEU A 57 -19.37 5.55 -10.52
C LEU A 57 -19.74 6.91 -11.11
N ALA A 58 -19.84 7.95 -10.30
CA ALA A 58 -20.13 9.31 -10.74
C ALA A 58 -19.05 9.85 -11.70
N TRP A 59 -17.78 9.59 -11.41
CA TRP A 59 -16.67 9.97 -12.27
C TRP A 59 -16.73 9.23 -13.62
N ARG A 60 -16.99 7.92 -13.63
CA ARG A 60 -17.12 7.12 -14.85
C ARG A 60 -18.27 7.60 -15.71
N GLN A 61 -19.42 7.91 -15.12
CA GLN A 61 -20.57 8.48 -15.83
C GLN A 61 -20.24 9.83 -16.49
N ARG A 62 -19.46 10.67 -15.80
CA ARG A 62 -19.10 12.00 -16.29
C ARG A 62 -18.14 11.97 -17.48
N ILE A 63 -17.13 11.10 -17.45
CA ILE A 63 -16.09 11.07 -18.50
C ILE A 63 -16.29 10.00 -19.56
N GLY A 64 -17.21 9.04 -19.33
CA GLY A 64 -17.46 7.89 -20.19
C GLY A 64 -16.61 6.67 -19.84
N GLU A 65 -17.18 5.48 -20.08
CA GLU A 65 -16.57 4.20 -19.70
C GLU A 65 -15.22 3.96 -20.38
N GLU A 66 -15.11 4.19 -21.67
CA GLU A 66 -13.88 3.96 -22.43
C GLU A 66 -12.72 4.80 -21.90
N LYS A 67 -12.94 6.09 -21.68
CA LYS A 67 -11.92 7.00 -21.15
C LYS A 67 -11.58 6.65 -19.69
N ALA A 68 -12.57 6.28 -18.89
CA ALA A 68 -12.37 5.82 -17.53
C ALA A 68 -11.49 4.56 -17.47
N ASP A 69 -11.75 3.58 -18.36
CA ASP A 69 -10.95 2.36 -18.46
C ASP A 69 -9.49 2.65 -18.84
N GLN A 70 -9.27 3.54 -19.80
CA GLN A 70 -7.92 3.95 -20.20
C GLN A 70 -7.16 4.60 -19.03
N ILE A 71 -7.79 5.53 -18.32
CA ILE A 71 -7.19 6.22 -17.17
C ILE A 71 -6.91 5.22 -16.03
N THR A 72 -7.85 4.35 -15.72
CA THR A 72 -7.71 3.34 -14.67
C THR A 72 -6.60 2.36 -14.99
N LYS A 73 -6.51 1.87 -16.23
CA LYS A 73 -5.44 0.97 -16.67
C LYS A 73 -4.08 1.62 -16.56
N ALA A 74 -3.94 2.87 -17.00
CA ALA A 74 -2.69 3.62 -16.91
C ALA A 74 -2.28 3.84 -15.44
N ALA A 75 -3.22 4.22 -14.57
CA ALA A 75 -2.98 4.42 -13.14
C ALA A 75 -2.58 3.11 -12.44
N THR A 76 -3.22 1.99 -12.76
CA THR A 76 -2.90 0.68 -12.21
C THR A 76 -1.51 0.22 -12.63
N SER A 77 -1.17 0.35 -13.92
CA SER A 77 0.16 0.01 -14.44
C SER A 77 1.26 0.84 -13.79
N ARG A 78 1.05 2.13 -13.65
CA ARG A 78 1.95 3.05 -12.96
C ARG A 78 2.15 2.66 -11.50
N GLY A 79 1.05 2.42 -10.78
CA GLY A 79 1.09 2.00 -9.38
C GLY A 79 1.85 0.69 -9.18
N ASN A 80 1.55 -0.32 -9.99
CA ASN A 80 2.23 -1.62 -9.94
C ASN A 80 3.74 -1.48 -10.16
N GLU A 81 4.17 -0.66 -11.10
CA GLU A 81 5.58 -0.46 -11.39
C GLU A 81 6.30 0.28 -10.24
N VAL A 82 5.71 1.31 -9.67
CA VAL A 82 6.28 2.01 -8.50
C VAL A 82 6.39 1.06 -7.30
N HIS A 83 5.36 0.27 -7.03
CA HIS A 83 5.41 -0.74 -5.94
C HIS A 83 6.49 -1.80 -6.17
N ARG A 84 6.63 -2.30 -7.40
CA ARG A 84 7.66 -3.28 -7.75
C ARG A 84 9.07 -2.72 -7.54
N LEU A 85 9.32 -1.50 -7.99
CA LEU A 85 10.60 -0.83 -7.82
C LEU A 85 10.91 -0.57 -6.34
N ALA A 86 9.91 -0.12 -5.56
CA ALA A 86 10.06 0.10 -4.13
C ALA A 86 10.38 -1.20 -3.38
N GLU A 87 9.71 -2.30 -3.71
CA GLU A 87 9.97 -3.63 -3.14
C GLU A 87 11.41 -4.07 -3.37
N LEU A 88 11.89 -4.02 -4.62
CA LEU A 88 13.27 -4.39 -4.96
C LEU A 88 14.28 -3.48 -4.26
N TYR A 89 14.00 -2.20 -4.20
CA TYR A 89 14.84 -1.22 -3.52
C TYR A 89 14.98 -1.49 -2.02
N LEU A 90 13.87 -1.73 -1.35
CA LEU A 90 13.84 -2.05 0.08
C LEU A 90 14.50 -3.39 0.41
N LYS A 91 14.43 -4.35 -0.50
CA LYS A 91 15.12 -5.65 -0.39
C LYS A 91 16.62 -5.57 -0.71
N ASN A 92 17.15 -4.40 -1.06
CA ASN A 92 18.51 -4.20 -1.55
C ASN A 92 18.83 -5.01 -2.83
N GLU A 93 17.80 -5.26 -3.65
CA GLU A 93 17.88 -6.05 -4.88
C GLU A 93 17.75 -5.20 -6.15
N LEU A 94 17.52 -3.89 -6.02
CA LEU A 94 17.49 -2.99 -7.17
C LEU A 94 18.90 -2.65 -7.61
N PHE A 95 19.37 -3.33 -8.64
CA PHE A 95 20.67 -3.05 -9.26
C PHE A 95 20.49 -1.94 -10.31
N SER A 96 21.39 -0.94 -10.31
CA SER A 96 21.46 0.01 -11.40
C SER A 96 21.81 -0.75 -12.69
N GLN A 97 20.86 -0.86 -13.59
CA GLN A 97 21.18 -1.32 -14.94
C GLN A 97 21.97 -0.19 -15.61
N GLU A 98 23.21 -0.46 -15.98
CA GLU A 98 24.11 0.50 -16.64
C GLU A 98 23.54 1.09 -17.94
N ASN A 99 22.47 0.50 -18.48
CA ASN A 99 21.81 0.91 -19.71
C ASN A 99 20.66 1.91 -19.52
N LEU A 100 20.37 2.34 -18.29
CA LEU A 100 19.32 3.33 -18.01
C LEU A 100 19.71 4.77 -18.33
N PHE A 101 20.96 5.02 -18.71
CA PHE A 101 21.46 6.38 -18.91
C PHE A 101 21.19 6.96 -20.29
N ASP A 102 20.82 6.15 -21.27
CA ASP A 102 20.60 6.59 -22.65
C ASP A 102 19.13 6.73 -23.06
N GLU A 103 18.17 6.23 -22.25
CA GLU A 103 16.75 6.40 -22.51
C GLU A 103 16.09 7.32 -21.46
N PRO A 104 15.11 8.14 -21.89
CA PRO A 104 14.38 8.98 -20.95
C PRO A 104 13.68 8.10 -19.91
N LYS A 105 13.89 8.41 -18.62
CA LYS A 105 13.29 7.69 -17.51
C LYS A 105 11.77 7.70 -17.63
N SER A 106 11.14 6.55 -17.44
CA SER A 106 9.67 6.46 -17.41
C SER A 106 9.10 7.31 -16.26
N ASN A 107 7.84 7.72 -16.42
CA ASN A 107 7.13 8.45 -15.37
C ASN A 107 7.10 7.67 -14.04
N SER A 108 6.83 6.36 -14.11
CA SER A 108 6.85 5.48 -12.93
C SER A 108 8.21 5.45 -12.25
N TYR A 109 9.29 5.44 -13.00
CA TYR A 109 10.65 5.45 -12.44
C TYR A 109 10.96 6.79 -11.73
N GLN A 110 10.57 7.91 -12.33
CA GLN A 110 10.74 9.24 -11.71
C GLN A 110 9.93 9.35 -10.40
N MET A 111 8.73 8.81 -10.37
CA MET A 111 7.90 8.74 -9.16
C MET A 111 8.57 7.87 -8.09
N PHE A 112 9.12 6.73 -8.49
CA PHE A 112 9.90 5.88 -7.59
C PHE A 112 11.14 6.58 -7.04
N GLU A 113 11.89 7.31 -7.86
CA GLU A 113 13.07 8.07 -7.40
C GLU A 113 12.70 9.05 -6.28
N SER A 114 11.62 9.81 -6.46
CA SER A 114 11.10 10.71 -5.43
C SER A 114 10.71 9.95 -4.14
N LEU A 115 10.06 8.80 -4.28
CA LEU A 115 9.72 7.94 -3.14
C LEU A 115 10.99 7.41 -2.45
N SER A 116 11.98 6.97 -3.21
CA SER A 116 13.22 6.41 -2.66
C SER A 116 14.00 7.42 -1.80
N GLU A 117 14.00 8.69 -2.17
CA GLU A 117 14.61 9.76 -1.36
C GLU A 117 13.95 9.86 0.01
N VAL A 118 12.64 9.78 0.08
CA VAL A 118 11.88 9.82 1.34
C VAL A 118 12.14 8.56 2.18
N LEU A 119 12.24 7.39 1.54
CA LEU A 119 12.59 6.15 2.22
C LEU A 119 14.01 6.21 2.81
N ASP A 120 14.99 6.71 2.06
CA ASP A 120 16.37 6.85 2.51
C ASP A 120 16.51 7.74 3.75
N GLN A 121 15.69 8.78 3.82
CA GLN A 121 15.73 9.75 4.92
C GLN A 121 15.09 9.24 6.21
N ASN A 122 14.10 8.34 6.12
CA ASN A 122 13.22 8.05 7.25
C ASN A 122 13.22 6.58 7.69
N VAL A 123 13.49 5.63 6.78
CA VAL A 123 13.38 4.20 7.07
C VAL A 123 14.62 3.70 7.80
N GLY A 124 14.40 3.11 8.97
CA GLY A 124 15.40 2.37 9.74
C GLY A 124 15.30 0.86 9.53
N MET A 125 15.24 0.10 10.63
CA MET A 125 15.12 -1.37 10.58
C MET A 125 13.84 -1.81 9.89
N VAL A 126 13.95 -2.69 8.92
CA VAL A 126 12.83 -3.25 8.14
C VAL A 126 12.42 -4.60 8.69
N ARG A 127 11.13 -4.76 9.00
CA ARG A 127 10.56 -5.98 9.60
C ARG A 127 9.71 -6.79 8.62
N ALA A 128 9.08 -6.16 7.65
CA ALA A 128 8.27 -6.83 6.63
C ALA A 128 8.22 -6.02 5.35
N ILE A 129 8.30 -6.69 4.20
CA ILE A 129 8.17 -6.11 2.86
C ILE A 129 7.20 -6.98 2.08
N GLU A 130 6.12 -6.39 1.53
CA GLU A 130 5.12 -7.14 0.75
C GLU A 130 4.68 -8.42 1.48
N ALA A 131 4.36 -8.30 2.76
CA ALA A 131 4.07 -9.44 3.62
C ALA A 131 2.59 -9.76 3.69
N PRO A 132 2.22 -11.06 3.59
CA PRO A 132 0.84 -11.48 3.76
C PRO A 132 0.44 -11.46 5.23
N LEU A 133 -0.65 -10.79 5.54
CA LEU A 133 -1.20 -10.66 6.87
C LEU A 133 -2.67 -11.06 6.88
N TYR A 134 -3.17 -11.50 8.03
CA TYR A 134 -4.59 -11.71 8.28
C TYR A 134 -4.94 -11.43 9.75
N SER A 135 -6.23 -11.25 10.00
CA SER A 135 -6.78 -11.07 11.34
C SER A 135 -8.07 -11.86 11.47
N HIS A 136 -8.14 -12.74 12.46
CA HIS A 136 -9.39 -13.40 12.82
C HIS A 136 -10.36 -12.43 13.50
N ASN A 137 -9.87 -11.47 14.25
CA ASN A 137 -10.71 -10.47 14.93
C ASN A 137 -11.39 -9.53 13.92
N LEU A 138 -10.64 -9.04 12.93
CA LEU A 138 -11.17 -8.17 11.88
C LEU A 138 -11.82 -8.97 10.73
N ARG A 139 -11.53 -10.25 10.61
CA ARG A 139 -11.95 -11.14 9.51
C ARG A 139 -11.58 -10.57 8.15
N VAL A 140 -10.31 -10.21 8.00
CA VAL A 140 -9.71 -9.70 6.76
C VAL A 140 -8.34 -10.30 6.55
N GLY A 141 -7.91 -10.29 5.30
CA GLY A 141 -6.54 -10.57 4.90
C GLY A 141 -6.00 -9.47 4.00
N GLY A 142 -4.72 -9.45 3.79
CA GLY A 142 -4.10 -8.45 2.91
C GLY A 142 -2.60 -8.64 2.80
N ARG A 143 -1.99 -7.79 2.01
CA ARG A 143 -0.54 -7.73 1.83
C ARG A 143 -0.09 -6.30 2.15
N VAL A 144 0.67 -6.16 3.21
CA VAL A 144 1.22 -4.87 3.63
C VAL A 144 2.45 -4.53 2.79
N ASP A 145 2.58 -3.28 2.36
CA ASP A 145 3.74 -2.84 1.57
C ASP A 145 5.02 -2.91 2.38
N LEU A 146 5.02 -2.31 3.57
CA LEU A 146 6.21 -2.19 4.40
C LEU A 146 5.82 -2.05 5.88
N ILE A 147 6.55 -2.77 6.74
CA ILE A 147 6.60 -2.50 8.18
C ILE A 147 8.05 -2.31 8.56
N ALA A 148 8.37 -1.12 9.02
CA ALA A 148 9.73 -0.68 9.32
C ALA A 148 9.72 0.46 10.32
N GLU A 149 10.87 0.76 10.89
CA GLU A 149 11.05 2.02 11.61
C GLU A 149 10.94 3.19 10.63
N TRP A 150 10.18 4.18 11.02
CA TRP A 150 10.09 5.48 10.38
C TRP A 150 10.41 6.55 11.42
N GLU A 151 11.51 7.28 11.19
CA GLU A 151 12.03 8.20 12.21
C GLU A 151 12.17 7.52 13.59
N SER A 152 12.75 6.32 13.59
CA SER A 152 13.03 5.50 14.78
C SER A 152 11.82 4.89 15.52
N GLU A 153 10.61 5.02 14.99
CA GLU A 153 9.39 4.39 15.53
C GLU A 153 8.81 3.39 14.54
N LEU A 154 8.49 2.18 14.99
CA LEU A 154 7.90 1.15 14.13
C LEU A 154 6.57 1.62 13.54
N ALA A 155 6.44 1.50 12.22
CA ALA A 155 5.30 2.00 11.45
C ALA A 155 4.82 0.98 10.42
N VAL A 156 3.52 1.05 10.11
CA VAL A 156 2.98 0.55 8.85
C VAL A 156 3.14 1.65 7.82
N ILE A 157 3.81 1.35 6.71
CA ILE A 157 4.08 2.28 5.63
C ILE A 157 3.40 1.76 4.37
N ASP A 158 2.53 2.58 3.79
CA ASP A 158 1.77 2.23 2.61
C ASP A 158 2.10 3.20 1.47
N PHE A 159 2.38 2.65 0.30
CA PHE A 159 2.73 3.42 -0.89
C PHE A 159 1.50 3.64 -1.76
N LYS A 160 1.34 4.85 -2.19
CA LYS A 160 0.31 5.24 -3.15
C LYS A 160 0.94 6.02 -4.29
N THR A 161 0.29 6.02 -5.43
CA THR A 161 0.64 6.87 -6.57
C THR A 161 -0.54 7.74 -6.93
N SER A 162 -0.27 8.96 -7.39
CA SER A 162 -1.33 9.88 -7.82
C SER A 162 -0.81 10.84 -8.88
N SER A 163 -1.68 11.22 -9.81
CA SER A 163 -1.39 12.29 -10.76
C SER A 163 -1.51 13.68 -10.15
N LYS A 164 -2.22 13.80 -9.03
CA LYS A 164 -2.47 15.08 -8.34
C LYS A 164 -2.24 14.95 -6.85
N PRO A 165 -1.84 16.04 -6.17
CA PRO A 165 -1.74 16.05 -4.72
C PRO A 165 -3.03 15.61 -4.05
N LYS A 166 -2.90 14.82 -2.98
CA LYS A 166 -4.01 14.38 -2.15
C LYS A 166 -4.25 15.39 -1.04
N LYS A 167 -5.52 15.58 -0.69
CA LYS A 167 -5.92 16.29 0.53
C LYS A 167 -6.13 15.26 1.64
N GLU A 168 -5.56 15.51 2.81
CA GLU A 168 -5.59 14.59 3.94
C GLU A 168 -7.01 14.16 4.30
N GLN A 169 -7.96 15.09 4.30
CA GLN A 169 -9.37 14.84 4.62
C GLN A 169 -10.10 13.90 3.64
N TRP A 170 -9.49 13.59 2.50
CA TRP A 170 -10.10 12.73 1.46
C TRP A 170 -9.46 11.34 1.38
N ILE A 171 -8.52 11.04 2.25
CA ILE A 171 -7.77 9.77 2.24
C ILE A 171 -7.91 8.97 3.53
N ASP A 172 -8.99 9.15 4.28
CA ASP A 172 -9.27 8.37 5.48
C ASP A 172 -9.29 6.86 5.20
N ASN A 173 -9.70 6.45 4.00
CA ASN A 173 -9.63 5.06 3.56
C ASN A 173 -8.21 4.49 3.59
N TYR A 174 -7.18 5.28 3.29
CA TYR A 174 -5.79 4.85 3.38
C TYR A 174 -5.36 4.66 4.84
N PHE A 175 -5.78 5.55 5.71
CA PHE A 175 -5.49 5.42 7.15
C PHE A 175 -6.25 4.24 7.77
N MET A 176 -7.48 3.99 7.38
CA MET A 176 -8.24 2.80 7.80
C MET A 176 -7.55 1.51 7.33
N GLN A 177 -7.13 1.43 6.09
CA GLN A 177 -6.39 0.30 5.54
C GLN A 177 -5.14 0.00 6.36
N SER A 178 -4.33 1.02 6.62
CA SER A 178 -3.09 0.86 7.36
C SER A 178 -3.31 0.58 8.85
N SER A 179 -4.40 1.07 9.45
CA SER A 179 -4.78 0.71 10.81
C SER A 179 -5.13 -0.77 10.94
N ALA A 180 -5.83 -1.32 9.93
CA ALA A 180 -6.09 -2.76 9.86
C ALA A 180 -4.79 -3.56 9.77
N TYR A 181 -3.84 -3.17 8.94
CA TYR A 181 -2.53 -3.83 8.85
C TYR A 181 -1.76 -3.78 10.17
N ALA A 182 -1.82 -2.67 10.91
CA ALA A 182 -1.19 -2.56 12.22
C ALA A 182 -1.76 -3.59 13.20
N GLN A 183 -3.07 -3.75 13.26
CA GLN A 183 -3.72 -4.77 14.09
C GLN A 183 -3.41 -6.19 13.62
N MET A 184 -3.46 -6.46 12.33
CA MET A 184 -3.12 -7.75 11.75
C MET A 184 -1.69 -8.18 12.10
N PHE A 185 -0.74 -7.26 12.00
CA PHE A 185 0.64 -7.50 12.37
C PHE A 185 0.81 -7.77 13.87
N GLU A 186 0.15 -7.00 14.72
CA GLU A 186 0.19 -7.21 16.17
C GLU A 186 -0.41 -8.56 16.57
N GLU A 187 -1.52 -8.96 15.98
CA GLU A 187 -2.13 -10.27 16.25
C GLU A 187 -1.21 -11.43 15.86
N LEU A 188 -0.45 -11.31 14.78
CA LEU A 188 0.44 -12.36 14.27
C LEU A 188 1.82 -12.39 14.96
N THR A 189 2.29 -11.28 15.50
CA THR A 189 3.66 -11.13 16.01
C THR A 189 3.76 -10.73 17.46
N GLU A 190 2.68 -10.29 18.09
CA GLU A 190 2.65 -9.68 19.42
C GLU A 190 3.46 -8.37 19.52
N ILE A 191 3.81 -7.77 18.37
CA ILE A 191 4.51 -6.50 18.28
C ILE A 191 3.51 -5.39 17.97
N THR A 192 3.43 -4.38 18.84
CA THR A 192 2.54 -3.23 18.66
C THR A 192 3.12 -2.23 17.67
N VAL A 193 2.30 -1.75 16.75
CA VAL A 193 2.62 -0.68 15.81
C VAL A 193 1.69 0.51 16.06
N ASN A 194 2.27 1.66 16.41
CA ASN A 194 1.52 2.87 16.79
C ASN A 194 1.63 4.01 15.78
N LYS A 195 2.23 3.77 14.63
CA LYS A 195 2.41 4.78 13.58
C LYS A 195 1.94 4.24 12.23
N ILE A 196 1.22 5.09 11.50
CA ILE A 196 0.87 4.88 10.09
C ILE A 196 1.59 5.95 9.27
N VAL A 197 2.21 5.54 8.18
CA VAL A 197 2.80 6.43 7.18
C VAL A 197 2.19 6.12 5.81
N ILE A 198 1.57 7.10 5.21
CA ILE A 198 1.11 7.04 3.82
C ILE A 198 2.06 7.89 2.98
N ALA A 199 2.79 7.27 2.09
CA ALA A 199 3.70 7.94 1.16
C ALA A 199 3.10 7.91 -0.25
N VAL A 200 2.71 9.07 -0.74
CA VAL A 200 2.07 9.25 -2.05
C VAL A 200 3.06 9.81 -3.03
N ALA A 201 3.55 8.98 -3.95
CA ALA A 201 4.39 9.44 -5.05
C ALA A 201 3.52 10.14 -6.10
N LEU A 202 3.87 11.39 -6.41
CA LEU A 202 3.12 12.25 -7.34
C LEU A 202 3.84 12.35 -8.69
N GLU A 203 3.07 12.51 -9.75
CA GLU A 203 3.64 12.87 -11.04
C GLU A 203 4.22 14.27 -10.99
N ASN A 204 5.53 14.41 -11.23
CA ASN A 204 6.27 15.68 -11.33
C ASN A 204 6.25 16.59 -10.08
N LEU A 205 5.76 16.12 -8.93
CA LEU A 205 5.55 16.94 -7.73
C LEU A 205 6.18 16.36 -6.46
N GLY A 206 7.02 15.34 -6.58
CA GLY A 206 7.64 14.70 -5.43
C GLY A 206 6.74 13.70 -4.70
N THR A 207 6.97 13.51 -3.42
CA THR A 207 6.23 12.56 -2.59
C THR A 207 5.60 13.27 -1.39
N GLN A 208 4.29 13.09 -1.21
CA GLN A 208 3.59 13.53 -0.01
C GLN A 208 3.70 12.45 1.07
N VAL A 209 3.89 12.87 2.31
CA VAL A 209 3.92 11.98 3.48
C VAL A 209 2.86 12.41 4.47
N PHE A 210 1.99 11.47 4.86
CA PHE A 210 0.97 11.67 5.88
C PHE A 210 1.24 10.69 7.03
N ILE A 211 1.25 11.19 8.25
CA ILE A 211 1.51 10.40 9.47
C ILE A 211 0.29 10.46 10.38
N LYS A 212 -0.19 9.29 10.77
CA LYS A 212 -1.34 9.12 11.68
C LYS A 212 -1.08 8.01 12.70
N ARG A 213 -2.01 7.83 13.61
CA ARG A 213 -2.02 6.76 14.60
C ARG A 213 -3.08 5.72 14.27
N PRO A 214 -2.77 4.42 14.31
CA PRO A 214 -3.75 3.36 14.07
C PRO A 214 -4.98 3.46 14.99
N ALA A 215 -4.78 3.85 16.25
CA ALA A 215 -5.86 3.99 17.22
C ALA A 215 -6.97 4.97 16.81
N ASP A 216 -6.63 5.96 15.98
CA ASP A 216 -7.59 6.97 15.52
C ASP A 216 -8.48 6.48 14.38
N TYR A 217 -8.14 5.36 13.74
CA TYR A 217 -8.84 4.86 12.54
C TYR A 217 -9.36 3.43 12.66
N ILE A 218 -8.90 2.65 13.62
CA ILE A 218 -9.27 1.22 13.70
C ILE A 218 -10.77 1.01 13.93
N GLN A 219 -11.41 1.85 14.74
CA GLN A 219 -12.85 1.73 14.97
C GLN A 219 -13.64 2.04 13.70
N GLN A 220 -13.22 3.03 12.92
CA GLN A 220 -13.83 3.33 11.62
C GLN A 220 -13.71 2.14 10.65
N PHE A 221 -12.55 1.46 10.65
CA PHE A 221 -12.37 0.26 9.85
C PHE A 221 -13.28 -0.88 10.31
N ILE A 222 -13.40 -1.11 11.61
CA ILE A 222 -14.29 -2.13 12.19
C ILE A 222 -15.74 -1.89 11.77
N ASP A 223 -16.19 -0.64 11.85
CA ASP A 223 -17.55 -0.26 11.44
C ASP A 223 -17.77 -0.47 9.94
N LEU A 224 -16.77 -0.13 9.13
CA LEU A 224 -16.81 -0.36 7.68
C LEU A 224 -16.82 -1.85 7.32
N ARG A 225 -16.10 -2.68 8.09
CA ARG A 225 -16.13 -4.14 7.92
C ARG A 225 -17.53 -4.73 8.17
N LYS A 226 -18.25 -4.21 9.16
CA LYS A 226 -19.65 -4.57 9.41
C LYS A 226 -20.55 -4.15 8.25
N THR A 227 -20.36 -2.95 7.72
CA THR A 227 -21.06 -2.47 6.53
C THR A 227 -20.82 -3.36 5.33
N TYR A 228 -19.59 -3.84 5.14
CA TYR A 228 -19.24 -4.79 4.10
C TYR A 228 -20.09 -6.08 4.18
N ASP A 229 -20.29 -6.64 5.38
CA ASP A 229 -21.12 -7.83 5.56
C ASP A 229 -22.57 -7.56 5.19
N ILE A 230 -23.14 -6.45 5.61
CA ILE A 230 -24.53 -6.08 5.30
C ILE A 230 -24.73 -5.97 3.79
N ILE A 231 -23.88 -5.23 3.09
CA ILE A 231 -23.96 -5.03 1.63
C ILE A 231 -23.86 -6.38 0.88
N ASN A 232 -23.00 -7.27 1.31
CA ASN A 232 -22.79 -8.54 0.61
C ASN A 232 -23.76 -9.64 1.01
N THR A 233 -24.50 -9.50 2.11
CA THR A 233 -25.60 -10.40 2.49
C THR A 233 -26.86 -10.08 1.68
N ASP A 234 -27.22 -8.80 1.55
CA ASP A 234 -28.40 -8.35 0.80
C ASP A 234 -28.32 -8.65 -0.72
N SER A 235 -27.13 -8.89 -1.25
CA SER A 235 -26.95 -9.23 -2.66
C SER A 235 -27.06 -10.72 -2.99
N ARG A 236 -27.36 -11.58 -1.99
CA ARG A 236 -27.52 -13.03 -2.17
C ARG A 236 -29.00 -13.51 -2.11
N ASP A 237 -29.92 -12.60 -1.80
CA ASP A 237 -31.36 -12.80 -1.86
C ASP A 237 -31.96 -12.24 -3.16
#